data_c7d8ffde36077379b139a95e49435f51
#
_entry.id   c7d8ffde36077379b139a95e49435f51
#
_cell.length_a   1.000
_cell.length_b   1.000
_cell.length_c   1.000
_cell.angle_alpha   90.00
_cell.angle_beta   90.00
_cell.angle_gamma   90.00
#
_symmetry.space_group_name_H-M   'P 1'
#
loop_
_entity.id
_entity.type
_entity.pdbx_description
1 polymer ?
#
loop_
_entity_poly.entity_id
_entity_poly.type
_entity_poly.pdbx_seq_one_letter_code
_entity_poly.pdbx_strand_id
1 'polypeptide(L)'
;MGSMSKRKGKRGELEAAAEIRRLFHVDACRGRQYQGCDDAPDIRTAIAKVHFEVKRVEALRLNDALDQAIADAGDKIPIVLHRANQKPWVAIVRLDDLPQLAVQLYLTMAQNQ
;
A
#
# COMPACT_ATOMS: atom_id res chain seq x y z
N MET A 1 -14.96 -16.28 -12.50
CA MET A 1 -14.73 -15.52 -11.25
C MET A 1 -13.33 -14.95 -11.13
N GLY A 2 -12.31 -15.70 -11.54
CA GLY A 2 -10.92 -15.27 -11.39
C GLY A 2 -10.55 -14.00 -12.13
N SER A 3 -11.10 -13.77 -13.35
CA SER A 3 -10.69 -12.64 -14.16
C SER A 3 -11.19 -11.30 -13.61
N MET A 4 -12.38 -11.25 -13.03
CA MET A 4 -12.91 -10.01 -12.45
C MET A 4 -12.16 -9.64 -11.17
N SER A 5 -11.85 -10.63 -10.33
CA SER A 5 -11.08 -10.38 -9.11
C SER A 5 -9.67 -9.91 -9.42
N LYS A 6 -9.02 -10.49 -10.45
CA LYS A 6 -7.69 -10.07 -10.87
C LYS A 6 -7.69 -8.65 -11.42
N ARG A 7 -8.72 -8.29 -12.21
CA ARG A 7 -8.84 -6.93 -12.76
C ARG A 7 -9.04 -5.91 -11.66
N LYS A 8 -9.89 -6.22 -10.68
CA LYS A 8 -10.14 -5.33 -9.56
C LYS A 8 -8.89 -5.12 -8.71
N GLY A 9 -8.13 -6.19 -8.46
CA GLY A 9 -6.88 -6.10 -7.74
C GLY A 9 -5.85 -5.25 -8.45
N LYS A 10 -5.68 -5.47 -9.75
CA LYS A 10 -4.75 -4.67 -10.57
C LYS A 10 -5.15 -3.20 -10.59
N ARG A 11 -6.44 -2.93 -10.80
CA ARG A 11 -6.94 -1.55 -10.81
C ARG A 11 -6.72 -0.86 -9.49
N GLY A 12 -7.00 -1.56 -8.39
CA GLY A 12 -6.78 -1.01 -7.05
C GLY A 12 -5.32 -0.67 -6.79
N GLU A 13 -4.40 -1.55 -7.18
CA GLU A 13 -2.98 -1.31 -7.02
C GLU A 13 -2.52 -0.11 -7.85
N LEU A 14 -3.02 0.04 -9.08
CA LEU A 14 -2.70 1.19 -9.93
C LEU A 14 -3.26 2.49 -9.35
N GLU A 15 -4.50 2.48 -8.86
CA GLU A 15 -5.11 3.63 -8.21
C GLU A 15 -4.31 4.04 -6.96
N ALA A 16 -3.98 3.08 -6.11
CA ALA A 16 -3.25 3.36 -4.88
C ALA A 16 -1.86 3.92 -5.17
N ALA A 17 -1.15 3.35 -6.15
CA ALA A 17 0.17 3.86 -6.53
C ALA A 17 0.07 5.30 -7.02
N ALA A 18 -0.97 5.64 -7.79
CA ALA A 18 -1.18 7.01 -8.25
C ALA A 18 -1.39 7.97 -7.08
N GLU A 19 -2.12 7.54 -6.05
CA GLU A 19 -2.34 8.37 -4.85
C GLU A 19 -1.05 8.59 -4.07
N ILE A 20 -0.21 7.57 -3.95
CA ILE A 20 1.08 7.71 -3.29
C ILE A 20 1.93 8.75 -4.02
N ARG A 21 2.00 8.66 -5.36
CA ARG A 21 2.75 9.65 -6.15
C ARG A 21 2.21 11.06 -5.96
N ARG A 22 0.88 11.20 -5.95
CA ARG A 22 0.24 12.51 -5.83
C ARG A 22 0.48 13.13 -4.47
N LEU A 23 0.36 12.34 -3.40
CA LEU A 23 0.40 12.85 -2.03
C LEU A 23 1.82 13.09 -1.54
N PHE A 24 2.75 12.22 -1.89
CA PHE A 24 4.09 12.26 -1.32
C PHE A 24 5.16 12.69 -2.31
N HIS A 25 4.78 12.92 -3.57
CA HIS A 25 5.70 13.37 -4.63
C HIS A 25 6.90 12.44 -4.80
N VAL A 26 6.64 11.13 -4.75
CA VAL A 26 7.65 10.09 -4.88
C VAL A 26 7.23 9.11 -5.96
N ASP A 27 8.20 8.32 -6.44
CA ASP A 27 7.88 7.23 -7.35
C ASP A 27 7.11 6.14 -6.61
N ALA A 28 6.10 5.63 -7.27
CA ALA A 28 5.35 4.48 -6.81
C ALA A 28 4.73 3.80 -8.02
N CYS A 29 4.75 2.47 -8.02
CA CYS A 29 4.15 1.68 -9.10
C CYS A 29 3.64 0.37 -8.53
N ARG A 30 2.84 -0.32 -9.35
CA ARG A 30 2.36 -1.64 -8.99
C ARG A 30 3.52 -2.62 -8.93
N GLY A 31 3.69 -3.28 -7.77
CA GLY A 31 4.83 -4.16 -7.54
C GLY A 31 4.84 -5.39 -8.43
N ARG A 32 3.66 -5.88 -8.81
CA ARG A 32 3.51 -7.09 -9.60
C ARG A 32 3.69 -6.88 -11.11
N GLN A 33 4.21 -5.73 -11.51
CA GLN A 33 4.57 -5.50 -12.91
C GLN A 33 5.77 -6.34 -13.35
N TYR A 34 6.53 -6.87 -12.40
CA TYR A 34 7.69 -7.70 -12.69
C TYR A 34 7.29 -9.17 -12.67
N GLN A 35 7.45 -9.83 -13.81
CA GLN A 35 7.06 -11.24 -13.97
C GLN A 35 7.89 -12.14 -13.06
N GLY A 36 7.24 -13.20 -12.56
CA GLY A 36 7.89 -14.26 -11.81
C GLY A 36 8.17 -13.95 -10.35
N CYS A 37 7.61 -12.86 -9.84
CA CYS A 37 7.84 -12.45 -8.46
C CYS A 37 6.55 -12.57 -7.67
N ASP A 38 6.27 -13.77 -7.15
CA ASP A 38 5.05 -14.01 -6.35
C ASP A 38 5.10 -13.27 -5.02
N ASP A 39 6.31 -12.96 -4.54
CA ASP A 39 6.54 -12.28 -3.27
C ASP A 39 6.62 -10.76 -3.42
N ALA A 40 6.34 -10.24 -4.62
CA ALA A 40 6.42 -8.81 -4.83
C ALA A 40 5.36 -8.07 -3.99
N PRO A 41 5.73 -6.93 -3.39
CA PRO A 41 4.72 -6.12 -2.67
C PRO A 41 3.67 -5.59 -3.65
N ASP A 42 2.50 -5.22 -3.13
CA ASP A 42 1.45 -4.64 -3.96
C ASP A 42 1.90 -3.34 -4.62
N ILE A 43 2.69 -2.55 -3.91
CA ILE A 43 3.24 -1.28 -4.41
C ILE A 43 4.74 -1.23 -4.15
N ARG A 44 5.50 -0.83 -5.17
CA ARG A 44 6.91 -0.48 -5.05
C ARG A 44 7.00 1.03 -4.98
N THR A 45 7.71 1.55 -4.00
CA THR A 45 7.78 2.99 -3.76
C THR A 45 9.15 3.38 -3.21
N ALA A 46 9.47 4.66 -3.40
CA ALA A 46 10.68 5.25 -2.85
C ALA A 46 10.59 5.53 -1.35
N ILE A 47 9.41 5.41 -0.74
CA ILE A 47 9.28 5.59 0.71
C ILE A 47 9.95 4.40 1.39
N ALA A 48 11.00 4.68 2.16
CA ALA A 48 11.79 3.62 2.80
C ALA A 48 11.04 3.03 3.99
N LYS A 49 11.26 1.74 4.22
CA LYS A 49 10.82 1.02 5.43
C LYS A 49 9.31 0.92 5.60
N VAL A 50 8.55 1.01 4.50
CA VAL A 50 7.10 0.80 4.53
C VAL A 50 6.72 -0.33 3.59
N HIS A 51 5.64 -1.02 3.91
CA HIS A 51 5.06 -2.05 3.07
C HIS A 51 3.56 -1.77 2.92
N PHE A 52 3.12 -1.55 1.69
CA PHE A 52 1.72 -1.27 1.39
C PHE A 52 1.00 -2.52 0.94
N GLU A 53 -0.11 -2.83 1.60
CA GLU A 53 -1.06 -3.86 1.20
C GLU A 53 -2.31 -3.17 0.68
N VAL A 54 -2.70 -3.44 -0.57
CA VAL A 54 -3.81 -2.73 -1.20
C VAL A 54 -5.07 -3.59 -1.16
N LYS A 55 -6.15 -3.04 -0.62
CA LYS A 55 -7.44 -3.69 -0.55
C LYS A 55 -8.52 -2.81 -1.17
N ARG A 56 -8.84 -3.06 -2.42
CA ARG A 56 -9.89 -2.35 -3.15
C ARG A 56 -11.15 -3.21 -3.09
N VAL A 57 -11.83 -3.19 -1.95
CA VAL A 57 -13.00 -4.04 -1.65
C VAL A 57 -14.07 -3.20 -0.94
N GLU A 58 -15.34 -3.61 -1.08
CA GLU A 58 -16.43 -2.90 -0.42
C GLU A 58 -16.43 -3.13 1.09
N ALA A 59 -16.30 -4.37 1.51
CA ALA A 59 -16.30 -4.73 2.93
C ALA A 59 -14.91 -5.25 3.29
N LEU A 60 -14.19 -4.50 4.10
CA LEU A 60 -12.83 -4.87 4.50
C LEU A 60 -12.86 -5.72 5.76
N ARG A 61 -12.21 -6.88 5.70
CA ARG A 61 -11.88 -7.63 6.91
C ARG A 61 -10.59 -7.04 7.45
N LEU A 62 -10.73 -6.05 8.31
CA LEU A 62 -9.62 -5.20 8.73
C LEU A 62 -8.51 -6.00 9.40
N ASN A 63 -8.85 -6.83 10.37
CA ASN A 63 -7.82 -7.56 11.11
C ASN A 63 -7.11 -8.59 10.24
N ASP A 64 -7.84 -9.26 9.35
CA ASP A 64 -7.23 -10.21 8.41
C ASP A 64 -6.27 -9.49 7.45
N ALA A 65 -6.69 -8.34 6.93
CA ALA A 65 -5.85 -7.55 6.03
C ALA A 65 -4.60 -7.05 6.73
N LEU A 66 -4.75 -6.57 7.95
CA LEU A 66 -3.61 -6.07 8.72
C LEU A 66 -2.65 -7.21 9.09
N ASP A 67 -3.18 -8.36 9.48
CA ASP A 67 -2.35 -9.53 9.78
C ASP A 67 -1.55 -9.96 8.55
N GLN A 68 -2.18 -9.95 7.38
CA GLN A 68 -1.48 -10.27 6.13
C GLN A 68 -0.37 -9.26 5.85
N ALA A 69 -0.67 -7.96 6.01
CA ALA A 69 0.32 -6.91 5.79
C ALA A 69 1.51 -7.05 6.74
N ILE A 70 1.24 -7.38 8.01
CA ILE A 70 2.28 -7.59 9.00
C ILE A 70 3.18 -8.76 8.59
N ALA A 71 2.57 -9.87 8.19
CA ALA A 71 3.32 -11.06 7.78
C ALA A 71 4.21 -10.77 6.57
N ASP A 72 3.67 -10.03 5.59
CA ASP A 72 4.39 -9.74 4.35
C ASP A 72 5.43 -8.63 4.51
N ALA A 73 5.24 -7.74 5.48
CA ALA A 73 6.12 -6.59 5.67
C ALA A 73 7.49 -6.96 6.24
N GLY A 74 7.59 -8.06 6.98
CA GLY A 74 8.81 -8.38 7.69
C GLY A 74 9.13 -7.31 8.72
N ASP A 75 10.28 -6.67 8.59
CA ASP A 75 10.69 -5.59 9.49
C ASP A 75 10.23 -4.20 9.05
N LYS A 76 9.52 -4.12 7.92
CA LYS A 76 8.97 -2.85 7.45
C LYS A 76 7.67 -2.53 8.16
N ILE A 77 7.27 -1.26 8.08
CA ILE A 77 6.00 -0.82 8.67
C ILE A 77 4.86 -1.27 7.76
N PRO A 78 3.94 -2.13 8.25
CA PRO A 78 2.80 -2.56 7.44
C PRO A 78 1.72 -1.48 7.39
N ILE A 79 1.22 -1.19 6.18
CA ILE A 79 0.17 -0.22 5.96
C ILE A 79 -0.85 -0.85 5.02
N VAL A 80 -2.11 -0.91 5.45
CA VAL A 80 -3.21 -1.36 4.59
C VAL A 80 -3.84 -0.13 3.96
N LEU A 81 -3.86 -0.07 2.63
CA LEU A 81 -4.55 0.98 1.88
C LEU A 81 -5.88 0.40 1.42
N HIS A 82 -6.97 0.98 1.87
CA HIS A 82 -8.32 0.47 1.59
C HIS A 82 -9.19 1.54 0.96
N ARG A 83 -9.95 1.14 -0.05
CA ARG A 83 -10.98 1.97 -0.63
C ARG A 83 -12.19 1.13 -0.99
N ALA A 84 -13.38 1.57 -0.57
CA ALA A 84 -14.66 1.08 -1.06
C ALA A 84 -15.14 1.98 -2.19
N ASN A 85 -16.16 1.54 -2.96
CA ASN A 85 -16.69 2.35 -4.05
C ASN A 85 -17.20 3.69 -3.51
N GLN A 86 -16.87 4.78 -4.23
CA GLN A 86 -17.32 6.13 -3.90
C GLN A 86 -16.86 6.63 -2.53
N LYS A 87 -15.83 6.02 -1.97
CA LYS A 87 -15.24 6.43 -0.70
C LYS A 87 -13.79 6.87 -0.92
N PRO A 88 -13.23 7.69 -0.03
CA PRO A 88 -11.82 8.04 -0.14
C PRO A 88 -10.93 6.87 0.25
N TRP A 89 -9.69 6.90 -0.23
CA TRP A 89 -8.68 5.98 0.24
C TRP A 89 -8.37 6.25 1.70
N VAL A 90 -8.21 5.20 2.48
CA VAL A 90 -7.79 5.28 3.88
C VAL A 90 -6.56 4.42 4.09
N ALA A 91 -5.75 4.81 5.06
CA ALA A 91 -4.57 4.05 5.45
C ALA A 91 -4.77 3.52 6.87
N ILE A 92 -4.50 2.24 7.06
CA ILE A 92 -4.65 1.56 8.34
C ILE A 92 -3.26 1.14 8.79
N VAL A 93 -2.82 1.63 9.94
CA VAL A 93 -1.52 1.30 10.52
C VAL A 93 -1.70 0.95 11.99
N ARG A 94 -0.75 0.20 12.54
CA ARG A 94 -0.74 -0.01 13.98
C ARG A 94 -0.37 1.31 14.66
N LEU A 95 -1.04 1.59 15.78
CA LEU A 95 -0.79 2.85 16.50
C LEU A 95 0.68 2.98 16.90
N ASP A 96 1.29 1.89 17.32
CA ASP A 96 2.69 1.87 17.74
C ASP A 96 3.67 2.24 16.63
N ASP A 97 3.26 2.07 15.36
CA ASP A 97 4.11 2.37 14.20
C ASP A 97 4.02 3.82 13.75
N LEU A 98 3.05 4.59 14.27
CA LEU A 98 2.83 5.96 13.80
C LEU A 98 4.04 6.88 13.97
N PRO A 99 4.75 6.86 15.12
CA PRO A 99 5.91 7.76 15.27
C PRO A 99 6.98 7.49 14.22
N GLN A 100 7.32 6.23 13.99
CA GLN A 100 8.34 5.89 13.00
C GLN A 100 7.85 6.17 11.57
N LEU A 101 6.57 5.91 11.30
CA LEU A 101 5.98 6.22 9.99
C LEU A 101 6.06 7.71 9.71
N ALA A 102 5.73 8.55 10.69
CA ALA A 102 5.82 10.00 10.52
C ALA A 102 7.23 10.44 10.16
N VAL A 103 8.24 9.86 10.81
CA VAL A 103 9.63 10.16 10.50
C VAL A 103 9.98 9.78 9.07
N GLN A 104 9.60 8.57 8.65
CA GLN A 104 9.90 8.09 7.29
C GLN A 104 9.23 8.95 6.23
N LEU A 105 7.98 9.33 6.44
CA LEU A 105 7.27 10.19 5.49
C LEU A 105 7.91 11.58 5.43
N TYR A 106 8.26 12.15 6.57
CA TYR A 106 8.92 13.45 6.61
C TYR A 106 10.25 13.42 5.86
N LEU A 107 11.08 12.42 6.12
CA LEU A 107 12.39 12.30 5.45
C LEU A 107 12.22 12.15 3.94
N THR A 108 11.26 11.33 3.51
CA THR A 108 11.00 11.13 2.09
C THR A 108 10.59 12.42 1.41
N MET A 109 9.64 13.14 2.00
CA MET A 109 9.15 14.39 1.42
C MET A 109 10.20 15.48 1.42
N ALA A 110 11.03 15.54 2.45
CA ALA A 110 12.10 16.53 2.54
C ALA A 110 13.16 16.30 1.45
N GLN A 111 13.44 15.03 1.11
CA GLN A 111 14.43 14.72 0.08
C GLN A 111 13.96 15.07 -1.33
N ASN A 112 12.65 15.20 -1.53
CA ASN A 112 12.07 15.43 -2.85
C ASN A 112 11.69 16.88 -3.12
N GLN A 113 12.13 17.80 -2.25
CA GLN A 113 11.89 19.23 -2.46
C GLN A 113 13.04 19.93 -3.16
#